data_6078b4b4195aefca63821f9d51658904
#
_entry.id   6078b4b4195aefca63821f9d51658904
#
_cell.length_a   1.000
_cell.length_b   1.000
_cell.length_c   1.000
_cell.angle_alpha   90.00
_cell.angle_beta   90.00
_cell.angle_gamma   90.00
#
_symmetry.space_group_name_H-M   'P 1'
#
loop_
_entity.id
_entity.type
_entity.pdbx_description
1 polymer ?
#
loop_
_entity_poly.entity_id
_entity_poly.type
_entity_poly.pdbx_seq_one_letter_code
_entity_poly.pdbx_strand_id
1 'polypeptide(L)'
;DKRMQSLATALYFITKSMDTTRPVSTNDGWENLDDTDVVSIHDYAYDDEEFDRKYIEADINTVSPVGRVQFVDGAKYRGQPILFTEFGGIAMQTDAKDGNWGYGVGASGAEEFYTRVKNLIRGIKRCPFQGYCFTQLTDVQQEVNGLLDSDHTPKFDLTGIGSFEIKHDGGFYEEKEL
;
A
#
# COMPACT_ATOMS: atom_id res chain seq x y z
N ASP A 1 16.24 -6.25 -14.34
CA ASP A 1 16.83 -6.48 -15.68
C ASP A 1 16.64 -5.24 -16.54
N LYS A 2 17.74 -4.73 -17.11
CA LYS A 2 17.76 -3.51 -17.95
C LYS A 2 16.84 -3.58 -19.18
N ARG A 3 16.64 -4.76 -19.75
CA ARG A 3 15.71 -4.94 -20.88
C ARG A 3 14.27 -4.73 -20.47
N MET A 4 13.89 -5.23 -19.29
CA MET A 4 12.54 -5.03 -18.74
C MET A 4 12.31 -3.57 -18.35
N GLN A 5 13.31 -2.88 -17.81
CA GLN A 5 13.25 -1.45 -17.55
C GLN A 5 13.03 -0.66 -18.84
N SER A 6 13.78 -0.96 -19.91
CA SER A 6 13.62 -0.32 -21.22
C SER A 6 12.24 -0.58 -21.82
N LEU A 7 11.70 -1.79 -21.67
CA LEU A 7 10.33 -2.12 -22.12
C LEU A 7 9.29 -1.32 -21.34
N ALA A 8 9.40 -1.26 -20.03
CA ALA A 8 8.46 -0.51 -19.17
C ALA A 8 8.49 0.99 -19.52
N THR A 9 9.69 1.58 -19.70
CA THR A 9 9.84 2.96 -20.19
C THR A 9 9.17 3.16 -21.56
N ALA A 10 9.36 2.25 -22.50
CA ALA A 10 8.72 2.35 -23.82
C ALA A 10 7.19 2.29 -23.71
N LEU A 11 6.65 1.39 -22.87
CA LEU A 11 5.21 1.30 -22.61
C LEU A 11 4.66 2.58 -21.95
N TYR A 12 5.40 3.20 -21.05
CA TYR A 12 5.04 4.49 -20.46
C TYR A 12 4.83 5.55 -21.57
N PHE A 13 5.82 5.74 -22.46
CA PHE A 13 5.71 6.73 -23.52
C PHE A 13 4.63 6.41 -24.53
N ILE A 14 4.42 5.13 -24.86
CA ILE A 14 3.30 4.71 -25.71
C ILE A 14 1.98 5.08 -25.05
N THR A 15 1.78 4.75 -23.79
CA THR A 15 0.56 5.07 -23.03
C THR A 15 0.32 6.58 -22.99
N LYS A 16 1.34 7.37 -22.66
CA LYS A 16 1.27 8.85 -22.62
C LYS A 16 1.00 9.46 -24.00
N SER A 17 1.44 8.82 -25.09
CA SER A 17 1.13 9.28 -26.45
C SER A 17 -0.33 9.07 -26.84
N MET A 18 -0.98 8.08 -26.24
CA MET A 18 -2.40 7.76 -26.49
C MET A 18 -3.34 8.50 -25.52
N ASP A 19 -2.91 8.70 -24.28
CA ASP A 19 -3.69 9.39 -23.24
C ASP A 19 -2.78 10.26 -22.36
N THR A 20 -2.90 11.56 -22.53
CA THR A 20 -2.17 12.56 -21.74
C THR A 20 -2.92 13.00 -20.47
N THR A 21 -4.14 12.53 -20.25
CA THR A 21 -5.04 13.03 -19.20
C THR A 21 -4.89 12.31 -17.88
N ARG A 22 -4.41 11.06 -17.90
CA ARG A 22 -4.25 10.23 -16.70
C ARG A 22 -2.78 10.06 -16.32
N PRO A 23 -2.46 10.02 -15.00
CA PRO A 23 -1.13 9.63 -14.56
C PRO A 23 -0.88 8.14 -14.88
N VAL A 24 0.37 7.81 -15.16
CA VAL A 24 0.83 6.46 -15.49
C VAL A 24 1.89 6.04 -14.50
N SER A 25 1.68 4.91 -13.82
CA SER A 25 2.70 4.21 -13.05
C SER A 25 3.41 3.21 -13.94
N THR A 26 4.72 3.29 -14.01
CA THR A 26 5.53 2.40 -14.86
C THR A 26 5.72 1.03 -14.22
N ASN A 27 5.75 0.99 -12.90
CA ASN A 27 5.84 -0.21 -12.09
C ASN A 27 5.08 0.00 -10.79
N ASP A 28 4.67 -1.07 -10.11
CA ASP A 28 3.93 -0.94 -8.85
C ASP A 28 4.75 -1.50 -7.69
N GLY A 29 4.70 -0.81 -6.55
CA GLY A 29 5.20 -1.22 -5.25
C GLY A 29 6.66 -0.90 -4.96
N TRP A 30 7.58 -1.16 -5.86
CA TRP A 30 9.03 -0.97 -5.72
C TRP A 30 9.72 -0.89 -7.09
N GLU A 31 11.05 -0.68 -7.09
CA GLU A 31 11.86 -0.61 -8.32
C GLU A 31 11.30 0.40 -9.34
N ASN A 32 10.78 1.54 -8.82
CA ASN A 32 10.24 2.61 -9.65
C ASN A 32 11.29 3.13 -10.63
N LEU A 33 10.86 3.38 -11.86
CA LEU A 33 11.67 3.97 -12.92
C LEU A 33 11.64 5.50 -12.84
N ASP A 34 12.58 6.14 -13.55
CA ASP A 34 12.61 7.59 -13.68
C ASP A 34 11.37 8.13 -14.44
N ASP A 35 10.97 7.40 -15.48
CA ASP A 35 9.80 7.74 -16.29
C ASP A 35 8.53 7.15 -15.65
N THR A 36 7.99 7.85 -14.65
CA THR A 36 6.73 7.53 -13.96
C THR A 36 6.06 8.81 -13.48
N ASP A 37 4.74 8.89 -13.57
CA ASP A 37 3.97 10.04 -13.06
C ASP A 37 3.69 9.91 -11.56
N VAL A 38 3.73 8.71 -11.00
CA VAL A 38 3.49 8.41 -9.59
C VAL A 38 4.53 7.42 -9.07
N VAL A 39 4.88 7.53 -7.81
CA VAL A 39 5.70 6.55 -7.08
C VAL A 39 4.77 5.67 -6.28
N SER A 40 4.79 4.37 -6.51
CA SER A 40 4.00 3.40 -5.75
C SER A 40 4.86 2.67 -4.72
N ILE A 41 4.23 2.30 -3.61
CA ILE A 41 4.87 1.58 -2.51
C ILE A 41 3.99 0.41 -2.07
N HIS A 42 4.61 -0.78 -1.92
CA HIS A 42 4.04 -1.90 -1.18
C HIS A 42 4.85 -2.11 0.10
N ASP A 43 4.22 -2.01 1.25
CA ASP A 43 4.87 -2.32 2.52
C ASP A 43 3.88 -2.94 3.50
N TYR A 44 4.20 -4.11 4.01
CA TYR A 44 3.40 -4.87 4.94
C TYR A 44 3.94 -4.79 6.37
N ALA A 45 4.32 -3.58 6.78
CA ALA A 45 4.76 -3.31 8.14
C ALA A 45 3.74 -3.79 9.18
N TYR A 46 4.23 -4.27 10.30
CA TYR A 46 3.39 -4.77 11.38
C TYR A 46 2.68 -3.64 12.15
N ASP A 47 3.37 -2.52 12.34
CA ASP A 47 2.91 -1.37 13.10
C ASP A 47 3.18 -0.04 12.39
N ASP A 48 2.56 1.01 12.89
CA ASP A 48 2.65 2.35 12.33
C ASP A 48 3.97 3.08 12.64
N GLU A 49 4.69 2.68 13.70
CA GLU A 49 6.01 3.24 14.01
C GLU A 49 7.05 2.87 12.96
N GLU A 50 6.88 1.71 12.32
CA GLU A 50 7.74 1.29 11.22
C GLU A 50 7.59 2.20 10.01
N PHE A 51 6.38 2.70 9.73
CA PHE A 51 6.15 3.69 8.67
C PHE A 51 6.82 5.03 8.98
N ASP A 52 6.77 5.49 10.23
CA ASP A 52 7.43 6.73 10.63
C ASP A 52 8.94 6.63 10.37
N ARG A 53 9.58 5.55 10.80
CA ARG A 53 11.02 5.31 10.57
C ARG A 53 11.39 5.26 9.09
N LYS A 54 10.54 4.64 8.25
CA LYS A 54 10.82 4.45 6.83
C LYS A 54 10.53 5.68 5.99
N TYR A 55 9.42 6.38 6.26
CA TYR A 55 8.86 7.36 5.32
C TYR A 55 8.80 8.79 5.85
N ILE A 56 9.09 9.01 7.13
CA ILE A 56 9.23 10.35 7.71
C ILE A 56 10.69 10.64 8.06
N GLU A 57 11.38 9.70 8.69
CA GLU A 57 12.74 9.90 9.20
C GLU A 57 13.82 9.60 8.14
N ALA A 58 13.55 8.65 7.23
CA ALA A 58 14.49 8.24 6.20
C ALA A 58 14.26 8.96 4.87
N ASP A 59 15.31 9.02 4.02
CA ASP A 59 15.16 9.46 2.63
C ASP A 59 14.47 8.36 1.82
N ILE A 60 13.37 8.71 1.14
CA ILE A 60 12.58 7.82 0.28
C ILE A 60 13.44 7.07 -0.75
N ASN A 61 14.54 7.67 -1.21
CA ASN A 61 15.46 7.03 -2.14
C ASN A 61 16.27 5.89 -1.53
N THR A 62 16.33 5.80 -0.21
CA THR A 62 17.08 4.77 0.54
C THR A 62 16.18 3.70 1.14
N VAL A 63 14.87 3.90 1.09
CA VAL A 63 13.92 2.95 1.66
C VAL A 63 13.92 1.64 0.87
N SER A 64 13.85 0.54 1.58
CA SER A 64 13.79 -0.80 1.01
C SER A 64 12.59 -1.57 1.60
N PRO A 65 11.36 -1.26 1.15
CA PRO A 65 10.19 -1.98 1.60
C PRO A 65 10.32 -3.47 1.25
N VAL A 66 9.97 -4.33 2.16
CA VAL A 66 10.02 -5.80 1.98
C VAL A 66 11.34 -6.32 1.37
N GLY A 67 12.44 -5.63 1.61
CA GLY A 67 13.76 -6.01 1.06
C GLY A 67 13.98 -5.66 -0.43
N ARG A 68 13.09 -4.87 -1.03
CA ARG A 68 13.21 -4.36 -2.41
C ARG A 68 13.60 -2.89 -2.41
N VAL A 69 14.44 -2.48 -3.36
CA VAL A 69 14.78 -1.06 -3.52
C VAL A 69 13.59 -0.27 -4.04
N GLN A 70 13.39 0.94 -3.52
CA GLN A 70 12.27 1.78 -3.95
C GLN A 70 12.44 2.28 -5.39
N PHE A 71 13.68 2.53 -5.82
CA PHE A 71 14.00 2.97 -7.17
C PHE A 71 15.06 2.05 -7.79
N VAL A 72 14.98 1.84 -9.10
CA VAL A 72 16.04 1.14 -9.84
C VAL A 72 17.32 1.98 -9.88
N ASP A 73 18.46 1.33 -10.12
CA ASP A 73 19.75 2.00 -10.26
C ASP A 73 19.70 3.12 -11.32
N GLY A 74 20.04 4.33 -10.90
CA GLY A 74 20.01 5.55 -11.71
C GLY A 74 18.69 6.33 -11.65
N ALA A 75 17.62 5.78 -11.09
CA ALA A 75 16.36 6.49 -10.85
C ALA A 75 16.28 7.06 -9.43
N LYS A 76 15.48 8.12 -9.24
CA LYS A 76 15.27 8.75 -7.94
C LYS A 76 13.93 9.47 -7.86
N TYR A 77 13.50 9.74 -6.63
CA TYR A 77 12.36 10.61 -6.35
C TYR A 77 12.58 12.03 -6.87
N ARG A 78 11.60 12.57 -7.58
CA ARG A 78 11.63 13.91 -8.18
C ARG A 78 10.40 14.76 -7.82
N GLY A 79 9.68 14.40 -6.76
CA GLY A 79 8.48 15.12 -6.32
C GLY A 79 7.19 14.59 -6.92
N GLN A 80 7.18 13.42 -7.55
CA GLN A 80 5.95 12.76 -8.00
C GLN A 80 5.04 12.46 -6.79
N PRO A 81 3.70 12.42 -6.97
CA PRO A 81 2.81 11.90 -5.95
C PRO A 81 3.23 10.48 -5.53
N ILE A 82 3.23 10.23 -4.22
CA ILE A 82 3.53 8.92 -3.66
C ILE A 82 2.21 8.25 -3.29
N LEU A 83 1.96 7.06 -3.83
CA LEU A 83 0.79 6.25 -3.53
C LEU A 83 1.21 4.97 -2.80
N PHE A 84 0.61 4.75 -1.65
CA PHE A 84 0.81 3.52 -0.88
C PHE A 84 -0.16 2.46 -1.38
N THR A 85 0.23 1.77 -2.45
CA THR A 85 -0.68 0.96 -3.28
C THR A 85 -0.99 -0.41 -2.71
N GLU A 86 -0.17 -0.89 -1.76
CA GLU A 86 -0.50 -2.09 -0.98
C GLU A 86 0.03 -2.00 0.46
N PHE A 87 -0.85 -2.24 1.42
CA PHE A 87 -0.51 -2.41 2.84
C PHE A 87 -1.55 -3.27 3.54
N GLY A 88 -1.25 -3.69 4.76
CA GLY A 88 -2.13 -4.52 5.58
C GLY A 88 -1.83 -6.00 5.39
N GLY A 89 -2.50 -6.66 4.46
CA GLY A 89 -2.27 -8.07 4.17
C GLY A 89 -2.51 -8.99 5.38
N ILE A 90 -3.34 -8.55 6.34
CA ILE A 90 -3.53 -9.19 7.64
C ILE A 90 -4.51 -10.34 7.49
N ALA A 91 -4.03 -11.59 7.58
CA ALA A 91 -4.90 -12.77 7.66
C ALA A 91 -5.51 -12.90 9.06
N MET A 92 -6.69 -13.50 9.15
CA MET A 92 -7.21 -14.00 10.43
C MET A 92 -6.53 -15.32 10.77
N GLN A 93 -6.09 -15.49 12.02
CA GLN A 93 -5.46 -16.77 12.46
C GLN A 93 -6.39 -17.97 12.30
N THR A 94 -7.70 -17.76 12.40
CA THR A 94 -8.73 -18.80 12.17
C THR A 94 -8.76 -19.30 10.74
N ASP A 95 -8.29 -18.51 9.79
CA ASP A 95 -8.27 -18.84 8.35
C ASP A 95 -6.95 -19.52 7.93
N ALA A 96 -5.95 -19.50 8.82
CA ALA A 96 -4.65 -20.15 8.62
C ALA A 96 -4.78 -21.69 8.69
N LYS A 97 -5.43 -22.27 7.68
CA LYS A 97 -5.50 -23.71 7.46
C LYS A 97 -4.46 -24.10 6.41
N ASP A 98 -4.23 -25.40 6.27
CA ASP A 98 -3.21 -26.00 5.39
C ASP A 98 -2.92 -25.23 4.09
N GLY A 99 -1.80 -24.51 4.08
CA GLY A 99 -1.33 -23.76 2.92
C GLY A 99 -1.91 -22.34 2.74
N ASN A 100 -2.85 -21.89 3.59
CA ASN A 100 -3.35 -20.53 3.56
C ASN A 100 -2.34 -19.56 4.20
N TRP A 101 -2.28 -18.33 3.67
CA TRP A 101 -1.31 -17.34 4.12
C TRP A 101 -1.84 -15.91 4.07
N GLY A 102 -1.16 -15.05 4.79
CA GLY A 102 -1.22 -13.59 4.73
C GLY A 102 0.14 -13.03 5.12
N TYR A 103 0.30 -11.73 5.12
CA TYR A 103 1.58 -11.10 5.44
C TYR A 103 1.80 -10.99 6.95
N GLY A 104 2.97 -11.41 7.42
CA GLY A 104 3.36 -11.32 8.83
C GLY A 104 2.51 -12.19 9.76
N VAL A 105 2.25 -11.68 10.97
CA VAL A 105 1.45 -12.37 11.98
C VAL A 105 -0.03 -12.07 11.77
N GLY A 106 -0.84 -13.10 11.63
CA GLY A 106 -2.30 -12.97 11.50
C GLY A 106 -2.95 -12.42 12.78
N ALA A 107 -4.11 -11.78 12.64
CA ALA A 107 -4.91 -11.31 13.75
C ALA A 107 -5.66 -12.44 14.44
N SER A 108 -5.71 -12.45 15.77
CA SER A 108 -6.41 -13.47 16.57
C SER A 108 -7.94 -13.31 16.55
N GLY A 109 -8.44 -12.16 16.15
CA GLY A 109 -9.86 -11.84 16.05
C GLY A 109 -10.11 -10.45 15.46
N ALA A 110 -11.39 -10.12 15.27
CA ALA A 110 -11.82 -8.88 14.65
C ALA A 110 -11.29 -7.62 15.37
N GLU A 111 -11.30 -7.61 16.70
CA GLU A 111 -10.85 -6.47 17.50
C GLU A 111 -9.36 -6.15 17.26
N GLU A 112 -8.51 -7.18 17.26
CA GLU A 112 -7.08 -7.02 16.95
C GLU A 112 -6.90 -6.55 15.52
N PHE A 113 -7.64 -7.15 14.56
CA PHE A 113 -7.62 -6.76 13.17
C PHE A 113 -7.93 -5.26 13.01
N TYR A 114 -9.06 -4.80 13.60
CA TYR A 114 -9.45 -3.39 13.56
C TYR A 114 -8.39 -2.46 14.15
N THR A 115 -7.86 -2.83 15.31
CA THR A 115 -6.83 -2.03 15.98
C THR A 115 -5.60 -1.88 15.10
N ARG A 116 -5.14 -2.97 14.49
CA ARG A 116 -3.98 -2.94 13.58
C ARG A 116 -4.25 -2.11 12.33
N VAL A 117 -5.39 -2.34 11.65
CA VAL A 117 -5.76 -1.56 10.46
C VAL A 117 -5.86 -0.07 10.78
N LYS A 118 -6.51 0.29 11.90
CA LYS A 118 -6.62 1.69 12.36
C LYS A 118 -5.24 2.31 12.58
N ASN A 119 -4.34 1.61 13.26
CA ASN A 119 -2.99 2.10 13.52
C ASN A 119 -2.19 2.26 12.22
N LEU A 120 -2.25 1.28 11.32
CA LEU A 120 -1.58 1.37 10.01
C LEU A 120 -2.09 2.58 9.20
N ILE A 121 -3.41 2.79 9.12
CA ILE A 121 -3.98 3.95 8.42
C ILE A 121 -3.54 5.26 9.09
N ARG A 122 -3.48 5.30 10.42
CA ARG A 122 -2.98 6.47 11.16
C ARG A 122 -1.51 6.74 10.82
N GLY A 123 -0.67 5.72 10.75
CA GLY A 123 0.73 5.84 10.33
C GLY A 123 0.86 6.36 8.90
N ILE A 124 0.12 5.77 7.96
CA ILE A 124 0.10 6.20 6.56
C ILE A 124 -0.30 7.69 6.44
N LYS A 125 -1.27 8.14 7.22
CA LYS A 125 -1.72 9.55 7.22
C LYS A 125 -0.68 10.55 7.75
N ARG A 126 0.28 10.10 8.54
CA ARG A 126 1.43 10.94 8.97
C ARG A 126 2.51 11.04 7.90
N CYS A 127 2.58 10.05 7.00
CA CYS A 127 3.56 9.99 5.94
C CYS A 127 3.21 10.92 4.77
N PRO A 128 4.18 11.32 3.92
CA PRO A 128 3.95 12.22 2.79
C PRO A 128 3.28 11.51 1.59
N PHE A 129 2.24 10.72 1.86
CA PHE A 129 1.51 9.98 0.82
C PHE A 129 0.26 10.72 0.38
N GLN A 130 -0.06 10.68 -0.92
CA GLN A 130 -1.23 11.30 -1.51
C GLN A 130 -2.42 10.33 -1.63
N GLY A 131 -2.20 9.04 -1.38
CA GLY A 131 -3.27 8.04 -1.37
C GLY A 131 -2.77 6.68 -0.92
N TYR A 132 -3.71 5.81 -0.58
CA TYR A 132 -3.40 4.44 -0.17
C TYR A 132 -4.49 3.45 -0.59
N CYS A 133 -4.11 2.17 -0.71
CA CYS A 133 -5.01 1.06 -1.00
C CYS A 133 -4.72 -0.11 -0.05
N PHE A 134 -5.74 -0.56 0.66
CA PHE A 134 -5.62 -1.70 1.57
C PHE A 134 -5.62 -3.02 0.80
N THR A 135 -4.73 -3.91 1.15
CA THR A 135 -4.63 -5.28 0.62
C THR A 135 -5.19 -6.25 1.65
N GLN A 136 -6.36 -6.91 1.37
CA GLN A 136 -7.11 -6.77 0.13
C GLN A 136 -8.63 -6.82 0.38
N LEU A 137 -9.44 -6.63 -0.65
CA LEU A 137 -10.90 -6.64 -0.51
C LEU A 137 -11.43 -8.04 -0.23
N THR A 138 -11.02 -9.04 -1.02
CA THR A 138 -11.50 -10.42 -0.91
C THR A 138 -10.35 -11.40 -0.84
N ASP A 139 -10.55 -12.55 -0.21
CA ASP A 139 -9.63 -13.67 -0.29
C ASP A 139 -9.47 -14.15 -1.73
N VAL A 140 -8.24 -14.55 -2.09
CA VAL A 140 -7.92 -15.11 -3.40
C VAL A 140 -7.17 -16.42 -3.22
N GLN A 141 -7.85 -17.53 -3.46
CA GLN A 141 -7.28 -18.87 -3.29
C GLN A 141 -6.73 -19.07 -1.86
N GLN A 142 -5.43 -19.26 -1.70
CA GLN A 142 -4.74 -19.47 -0.41
C GLN A 142 -4.35 -18.15 0.28
N GLU A 143 -4.47 -17.03 -0.37
CA GLU A 143 -4.23 -15.71 0.21
C GLU A 143 -5.48 -15.23 0.94
N VAL A 144 -5.48 -15.37 2.28
CA VAL A 144 -6.68 -15.20 3.14
C VAL A 144 -6.61 -13.92 3.98
N ASN A 145 -6.14 -12.83 3.41
CA ASN A 145 -6.01 -11.52 4.04
C ASN A 145 -7.08 -10.51 3.57
N GLY A 146 -8.15 -10.99 2.92
CA GLY A 146 -9.28 -10.18 2.51
C GLY A 146 -10.13 -9.67 3.69
N LEU A 147 -10.80 -8.53 3.50
CA LEU A 147 -11.89 -8.07 4.36
C LEU A 147 -13.12 -8.95 4.22
N LEU A 148 -13.29 -9.51 3.03
CA LEU A 148 -14.32 -10.48 2.67
C LEU A 148 -13.67 -11.84 2.43
N ASP A 149 -14.42 -12.92 2.62
CA ASP A 149 -14.00 -14.24 2.18
C ASP A 149 -14.13 -14.40 0.65
N SER A 150 -13.79 -15.57 0.12
CA SER A 150 -13.85 -15.89 -1.30
C SER A 150 -15.27 -15.84 -1.90
N ASP A 151 -16.30 -15.93 -1.06
CA ASP A 151 -17.72 -15.84 -1.45
C ASP A 151 -18.27 -14.41 -1.29
N HIS A 152 -17.39 -13.44 -1.03
CA HIS A 152 -17.69 -12.04 -0.79
C HIS A 152 -18.52 -11.77 0.48
N THR A 153 -18.49 -12.68 1.44
CA THR A 153 -19.11 -12.50 2.75
C THR A 153 -18.13 -11.73 3.66
N PRO A 154 -18.56 -10.66 4.35
CA PRO A 154 -17.71 -9.97 5.31
C PRO A 154 -17.23 -10.92 6.42
N LYS A 155 -15.94 -10.96 6.69
CA LYS A 155 -15.35 -11.78 7.76
C LYS A 155 -15.71 -11.27 9.15
N PHE A 156 -16.09 -9.98 9.23
CA PHE A 156 -16.52 -9.30 10.46
C PHE A 156 -17.27 -8.02 10.09
N ASP A 157 -17.82 -7.30 11.07
CA ASP A 157 -18.50 -6.02 10.83
C ASP A 157 -17.51 -4.98 10.26
N LEU A 158 -17.74 -4.50 9.04
CA LEU A 158 -16.87 -3.53 8.35
C LEU A 158 -17.29 -2.07 8.54
N THR A 159 -18.36 -1.80 9.32
CA THR A 159 -18.91 -0.44 9.45
C THR A 159 -17.91 0.56 10.02
N GLY A 160 -16.97 0.12 10.85
CA GLY A 160 -15.91 0.95 11.41
C GLY A 160 -14.77 1.30 10.43
N ILE A 161 -14.61 0.56 9.33
CA ILE A 161 -13.51 0.81 8.37
C ILE A 161 -13.81 2.00 7.45
N GLY A 162 -15.09 2.22 7.10
CA GLY A 162 -15.52 3.30 6.23
C GLY A 162 -15.55 4.70 6.85
N SER A 163 -15.35 4.83 8.17
CA SER A 163 -15.48 6.10 8.89
C SER A 163 -14.22 6.97 8.90
N PHE A 164 -13.17 6.60 8.18
CA PHE A 164 -11.98 7.42 8.02
C PHE A 164 -12.23 8.57 7.03
N GLU A 165 -12.93 9.62 7.46
CA GLU A 165 -13.18 10.81 6.63
C GLU A 165 -11.86 11.46 6.21
N ILE A 166 -11.68 11.61 4.90
CA ILE A 166 -10.61 12.42 4.31
C ILE A 166 -11.13 13.86 4.24
N LYS A 167 -10.73 14.73 5.15
CA LYS A 167 -10.95 16.17 4.97
C LYS A 167 -9.83 16.75 4.11
N HIS A 168 -10.21 17.23 2.94
CA HIS A 168 -9.35 18.00 2.03
C HIS A 168 -9.42 19.50 2.36
N ASP A 169 -8.70 19.94 3.37
CA ASP A 169 -8.59 21.40 3.70
C ASP A 169 -7.14 21.86 3.93
N GLY A 170 -6.16 21.15 3.36
CA GLY A 170 -4.75 21.57 3.37
C GLY A 170 -4.07 21.52 4.74
N GLY A 171 -4.70 20.92 5.73
CA GLY A 171 -4.18 20.70 7.08
C GLY A 171 -4.10 19.22 7.44
N PHE A 172 -3.32 18.88 8.44
CA PHE A 172 -3.22 17.55 9.00
C PHE A 172 -4.62 17.02 9.41
N TYR A 173 -4.88 15.76 9.13
CA TYR A 173 -6.16 15.11 9.41
C TYR A 173 -6.45 15.09 10.92
N GLU A 174 -7.59 15.63 11.34
CA GLU A 174 -8.09 15.44 12.71
C GLU A 174 -8.96 14.18 12.79
N GLU A 175 -8.63 13.28 13.71
CA GLU A 175 -9.50 12.15 14.05
C GLU A 175 -10.80 12.67 14.68
N LYS A 176 -11.96 12.30 14.13
CA LYS A 176 -13.19 12.32 14.92
C LYS A 176 -13.25 11.01 15.69
N GLU A 177 -13.22 11.09 17.01
CA GLU A 177 -13.61 9.97 17.87
C GLU A 177 -15.07 9.58 17.58
N LEU A 178 -15.29 8.29 17.34
CA LEU A 178 -16.62 7.70 17.28
C LEU A 178 -17.17 7.51 18.68
#